data_aac04ee89bef337a456cbb8d7ecedf5e
#
_entry.id   aac04ee89bef337a456cbb8d7ecedf5e
#
_cell.length_a   1.000
_cell.length_b   1.000
_cell.length_c   1.000
_cell.angle_alpha   90.00
_cell.angle_beta   90.00
_cell.angle_gamma   90.00
#
_symmetry.space_group_name_H-M   'P 1'
#
loop_
_entity.id
_entity.type
_entity.pdbx_description
1 polymer ?
#
loop_
_entity_poly.entity_id
_entity_poly.type
_entity_poly.pdbx_seq_one_letter_code
_entity_poly.pdbx_strand_id
1 'polypeptide(L)'
;AKLEGQVREKREHAVRRRARGPSTWAWALGGAAVIAVGGLAAVLLAPGSPPLRAEVRLDDSGRDVLRVTCATCPEGTKLSAAGGATVVTSAGVADVPLGAPLRVGSNDVAIAVDRPGAGRDERFTLAVPLAFRIWADLRTLQDPTPVLTVMVEAVPGSAVTLQGRPVALDAEGRGREAFPVRDEVRGARGEPATLTKQIPYTVAPKGGRLETGSVDVQVGVVPLALEAPGPKLVTDRPTFLLAGRAARGAGVSVGGRALSVQPDGAFVQWMSISDEGTSEIEVRALAPPLAPRLVSVTVTRVRSVADEAKKREAQGGPGYAEIAGAPEASIGRAVAWRGEIVEAANQGQRTVAVVSVRSGCETAPCLARAELSGPNAVARGDKIGLYGTVSGFAPLRDGRVPEITPEFFVKQP
;
A
#
# COMPACT_ATOMS: atom_id res chain seq x y z
N ALA A 1 19.41 -17.33 -49.98
CA ALA A 1 20.31 -17.65 -48.80
C ALA A 1 20.68 -16.43 -47.96
N LYS A 2 20.65 -15.19 -48.48
CA LYS A 2 21.01 -13.98 -47.73
C LYS A 2 19.84 -13.33 -47.01
N LEU A 3 18.61 -13.62 -47.38
CA LEU A 3 17.37 -13.12 -46.77
C LEU A 3 16.88 -13.98 -45.62
N GLU A 4 17.20 -15.27 -45.59
CA GLU A 4 16.82 -16.17 -44.51
C GLU A 4 17.66 -15.97 -43.25
N GLY A 5 18.93 -15.57 -43.39
CA GLY A 5 19.81 -15.25 -42.25
C GLY A 5 19.34 -14.04 -41.43
N GLN A 6 18.86 -12.98 -42.10
CA GLN A 6 18.40 -11.76 -41.41
C GLN A 6 17.06 -11.93 -40.69
N VAL A 7 16.20 -12.85 -41.15
CA VAL A 7 14.93 -13.17 -40.48
C VAL A 7 15.15 -14.03 -39.21
N ARG A 8 16.18 -14.87 -39.24
CA ARG A 8 16.51 -15.71 -38.11
C ARG A 8 17.15 -14.91 -36.96
N GLU A 9 18.03 -13.97 -37.28
CA GLU A 9 18.67 -13.08 -36.32
C GLU A 9 17.70 -12.11 -35.64
N LYS A 10 16.72 -11.57 -36.40
CA LYS A 10 15.63 -10.75 -35.83
C LYS A 10 14.67 -11.54 -34.94
N ARG A 11 14.46 -12.83 -35.18
CA ARG A 11 13.63 -13.68 -34.32
C ARG A 11 14.34 -14.06 -33.02
N GLU A 12 15.62 -14.28 -33.00
CA GLU A 12 16.38 -14.56 -31.77
C GLU A 12 16.48 -13.34 -30.85
N HIS A 13 16.58 -12.13 -31.37
CA HIS A 13 16.54 -10.90 -30.57
C HIS A 13 15.13 -10.57 -30.04
N ALA A 14 14.06 -10.99 -30.68
CA ALA A 14 12.68 -10.78 -30.20
C ALA A 14 12.28 -11.76 -29.08
N VAL A 15 12.85 -12.96 -29.06
CA VAL A 15 12.57 -13.98 -28.04
C VAL A 15 13.31 -13.71 -26.73
N ARG A 16 14.48 -13.06 -26.77
CA ARG A 16 15.23 -12.69 -25.53
C ARG A 16 14.67 -11.50 -24.76
N ARG A 17 13.70 -10.74 -25.29
CA ARG A 17 13.05 -9.62 -24.59
C ARG A 17 11.76 -10.00 -23.84
N ARG A 18 11.28 -11.24 -23.91
CA ARG A 18 10.02 -11.68 -23.27
C ARG A 18 10.17 -12.56 -22.03
N ALA A 19 11.37 -12.72 -21.49
CA ALA A 19 11.59 -13.51 -20.26
C ALA A 19 12.22 -12.69 -19.13
N ARG A 20 11.71 -11.45 -18.92
CA ARG A 20 11.83 -10.79 -17.63
C ARG A 20 10.41 -10.62 -17.09
N GLY A 21 9.90 -11.68 -16.48
CA GLY A 21 8.82 -11.57 -15.54
C GLY A 21 9.23 -10.61 -14.42
N PRO A 22 8.30 -9.92 -13.76
CA PRO A 22 8.63 -9.05 -12.66
C PRO A 22 9.44 -9.84 -11.65
N SER A 23 10.67 -9.39 -11.39
CA SER A 23 11.57 -10.04 -10.46
C SER A 23 10.83 -10.09 -9.12
N THR A 24 10.79 -11.27 -8.51
CA THR A 24 10.27 -11.52 -7.16
C THR A 24 10.95 -10.68 -6.07
N TRP A 25 11.90 -9.84 -6.43
CA TRP A 25 12.63 -8.90 -5.56
C TRP A 25 11.89 -7.59 -5.31
N ALA A 26 10.83 -7.25 -6.06
CA ALA A 26 10.04 -6.03 -5.83
C ALA A 26 9.12 -6.11 -4.59
N TRP A 27 9.03 -7.27 -3.94
CA TRP A 27 8.19 -7.49 -2.77
C TRP A 27 8.91 -7.35 -1.42
N ALA A 28 10.23 -7.11 -1.44
CA ALA A 28 11.04 -6.98 -0.22
C ALA A 28 11.22 -5.54 0.27
N LEU A 29 10.48 -4.57 -0.28
CA LEU A 29 10.37 -3.24 0.33
C LEU A 29 9.38 -3.31 1.50
N GLY A 30 9.74 -4.11 2.50
CA GLY A 30 9.19 -4.05 3.83
C GLY A 30 9.40 -2.63 4.38
N GLY A 31 8.32 -2.05 4.88
CA GLY A 31 8.20 -0.67 5.29
C GLY A 31 9.44 -0.10 5.98
N ALA A 32 10.12 0.80 5.32
CA ALA A 32 11.06 1.68 5.96
C ALA A 32 10.27 2.77 6.68
N ALA A 33 10.05 2.58 7.99
CA ALA A 33 9.64 3.67 8.85
C ALA A 33 10.88 4.55 9.07
N VAL A 34 10.86 5.77 8.57
CA VAL A 34 11.94 6.72 8.84
C VAL A 34 11.76 7.20 10.29
N ILE A 35 12.78 6.91 11.12
CA ILE A 35 12.86 7.45 12.47
C ILE A 35 13.60 8.77 12.38
N ALA A 36 12.98 9.86 12.85
CA ALA A 36 13.64 11.15 12.98
C ALA A 36 14.36 11.23 14.35
N VAL A 37 15.65 11.45 14.31
CA VAL A 37 16.49 11.63 15.50
C VAL A 37 17.09 13.03 15.46
N GLY A 38 16.73 13.87 16.39
CA GLY A 38 17.27 15.22 16.55
C GLY A 38 18.28 15.28 17.69
N GLY A 39 19.45 15.77 17.41
CA GLY A 39 20.47 16.02 18.40
C GLY A 39 21.81 16.38 17.77
N LEU A 40 22.21 17.64 17.88
CA LEU A 40 23.57 18.06 17.59
C LEU A 40 24.39 17.95 18.90
N ALA A 41 25.19 16.92 19.02
CA ALA A 41 26.09 16.74 20.15
C ALA A 41 27.34 17.62 19.99
N ALA A 42 27.39 18.72 20.71
CA ALA A 42 28.64 19.44 20.91
C ALA A 42 29.38 18.81 22.10
N VAL A 43 30.48 18.11 21.84
CA VAL A 43 31.31 17.52 22.89
C VAL A 43 32.22 18.59 23.47
N LEU A 44 32.07 18.92 24.76
CA LEU A 44 33.02 19.71 25.52
C LEU A 44 34.19 18.80 25.90
N LEU A 45 35.37 19.05 25.33
CA LEU A 45 36.58 18.25 25.50
C LEU A 45 37.37 18.74 26.71
N ALA A 46 37.93 17.77 27.48
CA ALA A 46 39.00 18.02 28.41
C ALA A 46 40.27 18.45 27.65
N PRO A 47 41.14 19.37 28.23
CA PRO A 47 42.36 19.78 27.57
C PRO A 47 43.28 18.56 27.30
N GLY A 48 43.62 18.32 26.05
CA GLY A 48 44.50 17.22 25.64
C GLY A 48 43.87 16.07 24.86
N SER A 49 42.54 16.03 24.71
CA SER A 49 41.85 15.01 23.91
C SER A 49 41.78 15.40 22.42
N PRO A 50 41.89 14.45 21.48
CA PRO A 50 41.67 14.76 20.08
C PRO A 50 40.23 15.30 19.87
N PRO A 51 40.01 16.25 18.96
CA PRO A 51 38.75 16.87 18.71
C PRO A 51 37.77 15.89 17.99
N LEU A 52 37.23 14.93 18.73
CA LEU A 52 36.18 14.06 18.25
C LEU A 52 34.83 14.80 18.37
N ARG A 53 34.13 14.92 17.26
CA ARG A 53 32.74 15.37 17.25
C ARG A 53 31.87 14.17 16.88
N ALA A 54 30.78 14.01 17.59
CA ALA A 54 29.86 12.91 17.35
C ALA A 54 28.45 13.45 17.07
N GLU A 55 27.79 12.87 16.11
CA GLU A 55 26.43 13.18 15.68
C GLU A 55 25.64 11.88 15.59
N VAL A 56 24.44 11.84 16.15
CA VAL A 56 23.58 10.66 16.07
C VAL A 56 22.91 10.62 14.71
N ARG A 57 22.97 9.47 14.07
CA ARG A 57 22.25 9.19 12.81
C ARG A 57 21.60 7.81 12.87
N LEU A 58 20.78 7.52 11.88
CA LEU A 58 20.25 6.18 11.65
C LEU A 58 20.95 5.57 10.45
N ASP A 59 21.24 4.28 10.53
CA ASP A 59 21.64 3.50 9.36
C ASP A 59 20.41 3.15 8.48
N ASP A 60 20.67 2.53 7.32
CA ASP A 60 19.61 2.11 6.38
C ASP A 60 18.62 1.10 6.99
N SER A 61 18.95 0.49 8.11
CA SER A 61 18.09 -0.43 8.87
C SER A 61 17.36 0.25 10.02
N GLY A 62 17.54 1.57 10.22
CA GLY A 62 16.90 2.35 11.27
C GLY A 62 17.56 2.19 12.65
N ARG A 63 18.79 1.67 12.73
CA ARG A 63 19.54 1.57 13.98
C ARG A 63 20.38 2.82 14.22
N ASP A 64 20.55 3.17 15.49
CA ASP A 64 21.41 4.28 15.87
C ASP A 64 22.86 4.01 15.48
N VAL A 65 23.45 4.94 14.76
CA VAL A 65 24.88 5.00 14.49
C VAL A 65 25.41 6.35 14.93
N LEU A 66 26.67 6.35 15.38
CA LEU A 66 27.33 7.56 15.77
C LEU A 66 28.27 8.00 14.66
N ARG A 67 27.93 9.06 13.93
CA ARG A 67 28.86 9.68 13.00
C ARG A 67 29.90 10.46 13.75
N VAL A 68 31.11 9.92 13.77
CA VAL A 68 32.27 10.53 14.44
C VAL A 68 33.12 11.23 13.42
N THR A 69 33.39 12.51 13.65
CA THR A 69 34.35 13.31 12.90
C THR A 69 35.64 13.42 13.75
N CYS A 70 36.75 12.97 13.20
CA CYS A 70 38.07 13.04 13.83
C CYS A 70 39.05 13.78 12.90
N ALA A 71 39.25 15.07 13.12
CA ALA A 71 40.12 15.89 12.26
C ALA A 71 41.60 15.49 12.29
N THR A 72 42.04 14.81 13.35
CA THR A 72 43.44 14.42 13.57
C THR A 72 43.70 12.91 13.40
N CYS A 73 42.66 12.14 13.04
CA CYS A 73 42.81 10.70 12.79
C CYS A 73 43.36 10.47 11.37
N PRO A 74 44.48 9.76 11.21
CA PRO A 74 44.93 9.33 9.90
C PRO A 74 43.94 8.35 9.28
N GLU A 75 43.91 8.29 7.96
CA GLU A 75 43.13 7.28 7.23
C GLU A 75 43.49 5.87 7.72
N GLY A 76 42.52 5.00 7.84
CA GLY A 76 42.72 3.66 8.37
C GLY A 76 42.62 3.56 9.90
N THR A 77 42.45 4.68 10.62
CA THR A 77 42.12 4.64 12.06
C THR A 77 40.82 3.87 12.28
N LYS A 78 40.83 2.88 13.18
CA LYS A 78 39.69 2.09 13.54
C LYS A 78 38.97 2.68 14.76
N LEU A 79 37.67 2.98 14.62
CA LEU A 79 36.84 3.40 15.71
C LEU A 79 35.87 2.25 16.06
N SER A 80 35.72 1.96 17.34
CA SER A 80 34.82 0.89 17.80
C SER A 80 34.03 1.31 19.02
N ALA A 81 32.78 0.86 19.08
CA ALA A 81 31.88 0.95 20.23
C ALA A 81 31.28 -0.44 20.51
N ALA A 82 30.40 -0.53 21.50
CA ALA A 82 29.76 -1.81 21.90
C ALA A 82 29.01 -2.52 20.74
N GLY A 83 28.59 -1.80 19.71
CA GLY A 83 27.87 -2.35 18.54
C GLY A 83 28.74 -2.79 17.37
N GLY A 84 30.05 -2.53 17.40
CA GLY A 84 30.95 -2.88 16.33
C GLY A 84 32.08 -1.88 16.10
N ALA A 85 32.79 -2.03 14.97
CA ALA A 85 33.89 -1.21 14.61
C ALA A 85 33.76 -0.73 13.16
N THR A 86 34.32 0.45 12.88
CA THR A 86 34.38 1.01 11.53
C THR A 86 35.74 1.73 11.34
N VAL A 87 36.12 2.00 10.10
CA VAL A 87 37.36 2.66 9.76
C VAL A 87 37.11 4.10 9.34
N VAL A 88 37.93 5.02 9.82
CA VAL A 88 37.89 6.42 9.42
C VAL A 88 38.25 6.55 7.95
N THR A 89 37.41 7.22 7.21
CA THR A 89 37.63 7.53 5.79
C THR A 89 38.66 8.65 5.62
N SER A 90 39.13 8.88 4.38
CA SER A 90 40.00 10.00 4.02
C SER A 90 39.42 11.38 4.38
N ALA A 91 38.11 11.49 4.52
CA ALA A 91 37.43 12.70 4.99
C ALA A 91 37.47 12.90 6.52
N GLY A 92 38.11 11.98 7.27
CA GLY A 92 38.15 12.03 8.74
C GLY A 92 36.82 11.68 9.41
N VAL A 93 35.95 10.92 8.75
CA VAL A 93 34.60 10.58 9.24
C VAL A 93 34.45 9.08 9.33
N ALA A 94 33.71 8.61 10.36
CA ALA A 94 33.34 7.21 10.52
C ALA A 94 31.93 7.09 11.12
N ASP A 95 31.12 6.18 10.58
CA ASP A 95 29.82 5.83 11.13
C ASP A 95 29.98 4.59 12.03
N VAL A 96 29.99 4.80 13.36
CA VAL A 96 30.25 3.77 14.38
C VAL A 96 28.92 3.17 14.82
N PRO A 97 28.66 1.87 14.60
CA PRO A 97 27.43 1.22 15.00
C PRO A 97 27.36 1.12 16.54
N LEU A 98 26.16 1.37 17.08
CA LEU A 98 25.87 1.27 18.51
C LEU A 98 25.23 -0.08 18.85
N GLY A 99 25.64 -0.69 19.98
CA GLY A 99 25.10 -1.98 20.43
C GLY A 99 23.70 -1.92 21.01
N ALA A 100 23.26 -0.71 21.40
CA ALA A 100 21.92 -0.45 21.90
C ALA A 100 21.46 0.95 21.44
N PRO A 101 20.16 1.17 21.28
CA PRO A 101 19.63 2.49 20.95
C PRO A 101 19.91 3.48 22.09
N LEU A 102 20.23 4.73 21.70
CA LEU A 102 20.44 5.82 22.64
C LEU A 102 19.11 6.17 23.33
N ARG A 103 19.18 6.62 24.57
CA ARG A 103 18.01 7.15 25.30
C ARG A 103 17.92 8.65 25.08
N VAL A 104 16.70 9.17 25.11
CA VAL A 104 16.50 10.63 25.18
C VAL A 104 17.12 11.15 26.46
N GLY A 105 17.90 12.22 26.35
CA GLY A 105 18.73 12.75 27.42
C GLY A 105 20.24 12.59 27.13
N SER A 106 21.05 12.51 28.17
CA SER A 106 22.49 12.31 28.03
C SER A 106 22.85 10.83 27.97
N ASN A 107 23.72 10.48 27.03
CA ASN A 107 24.23 9.12 26.86
C ASN A 107 25.78 9.17 26.89
N ASP A 108 26.39 8.34 27.71
CA ASP A 108 27.84 8.18 27.72
C ASP A 108 28.21 7.01 26.82
N VAL A 109 28.84 7.31 25.68
CA VAL A 109 29.26 6.31 24.70
C VAL A 109 30.77 6.14 24.75
N ALA A 110 31.21 4.94 25.12
CA ALA A 110 32.64 4.59 25.12
C ALA A 110 33.06 4.24 23.69
N ILE A 111 34.10 4.94 23.16
CA ILE A 111 34.69 4.71 21.87
C ILE A 111 36.17 4.37 22.06
N ALA A 112 36.59 3.26 21.49
CA ALA A 112 38.01 2.92 21.35
C ALA A 112 38.52 3.40 20.01
N VAL A 113 39.71 4.00 20.00
CA VAL A 113 40.40 4.55 18.83
C VAL A 113 41.72 3.82 18.68
N ASP A 114 41.86 3.03 17.60
CA ASP A 114 43.05 2.30 17.22
C ASP A 114 43.67 2.96 15.97
N ARG A 115 44.81 3.62 16.16
CA ARG A 115 45.50 4.34 15.07
C ARG A 115 46.58 3.46 14.45
N PRO A 116 46.71 3.47 13.11
CA PRO A 116 47.77 2.75 12.43
C PRO A 116 49.17 3.18 12.96
N GLY A 117 49.94 2.22 13.48
CA GLY A 117 51.27 2.48 14.00
C GLY A 117 51.37 3.06 15.41
N ALA A 118 50.24 3.32 16.06
CA ALA A 118 50.22 3.73 17.48
C ALA A 118 50.20 2.48 18.39
N GLY A 119 51.14 2.42 19.34
CA GLY A 119 51.31 1.22 20.19
C GLY A 119 50.27 1.03 21.30
N ARG A 120 49.23 1.84 21.38
CA ARG A 120 48.15 1.72 22.40
C ARG A 120 46.80 2.21 21.86
N ASP A 121 45.78 1.43 22.11
CA ASP A 121 44.37 1.83 21.92
C ASP A 121 44.04 2.95 22.91
N GLU A 122 43.45 4.02 22.41
CA GLU A 122 42.92 5.09 23.23
C GLU A 122 41.41 4.84 23.45
N ARG A 123 40.90 5.08 24.64
CA ARG A 123 39.46 5.01 24.97
C ARG A 123 38.95 6.37 25.38
N PHE A 124 37.85 6.77 24.77
CA PHE A 124 37.16 8.02 25.07
C PHE A 124 35.74 7.73 25.46
N THR A 125 35.20 8.45 26.44
CA THR A 125 33.79 8.49 26.69
C THR A 125 33.23 9.79 26.12
N LEU A 126 32.32 9.66 25.18
CA LEU A 126 31.65 10.79 24.57
C LEU A 126 30.27 10.97 25.19
N ALA A 127 30.01 12.16 25.74
CA ALA A 127 28.65 12.53 26.16
C ALA A 127 27.84 12.90 24.89
N VAL A 128 26.86 12.06 24.58
CA VAL A 128 26.02 12.21 23.39
C VAL A 128 24.60 12.57 23.83
N PRO A 129 24.21 13.85 23.82
CA PRO A 129 22.85 14.23 24.13
C PRO A 129 21.93 13.89 22.97
N LEU A 130 20.80 13.29 23.27
CA LEU A 130 19.70 13.07 22.36
C LEU A 130 18.49 13.87 22.84
N ALA A 131 18.11 14.94 22.14
CA ALA A 131 17.05 15.84 22.56
C ALA A 131 15.66 15.23 22.39
N PHE A 132 15.44 14.46 21.33
CA PHE A 132 14.19 13.80 21.04
C PHE A 132 14.36 12.63 20.06
N ARG A 133 13.32 11.79 19.99
CA ARG A 133 13.14 10.74 19.01
C ARG A 133 11.67 10.72 18.60
N ILE A 134 11.41 10.65 17.29
CA ILE A 134 10.06 10.56 16.73
C ILE A 134 10.07 9.42 15.72
N TRP A 135 9.12 8.49 15.81
CA TRP A 135 9.04 7.35 14.91
C TRP A 135 7.59 6.88 14.71
N ALA A 136 7.33 6.18 13.63
CA ALA A 136 6.03 5.58 13.36
C ALA A 136 5.93 4.17 13.96
N ASP A 137 4.88 3.89 14.71
CA ASP A 137 4.51 2.53 15.12
C ASP A 137 3.54 1.93 14.10
N LEU A 138 4.06 1.01 13.28
CA LEU A 138 3.30 0.36 12.22
C LEU A 138 2.37 -0.75 12.73
N ARG A 139 2.50 -1.19 13.99
CA ARG A 139 1.66 -2.25 14.57
C ARG A 139 0.21 -1.83 14.62
N THR A 140 -0.06 -0.55 14.84
CA THR A 140 -1.42 0.01 14.91
C THR A 140 -2.14 0.03 13.57
N LEU A 141 -1.45 -0.22 12.46
CA LEU A 141 -2.08 -0.47 11.16
C LEU A 141 -2.90 -1.77 11.16
N GLN A 142 -2.55 -2.72 12.03
CA GLN A 142 -3.22 -4.02 12.14
C GLN A 142 -4.50 -3.97 12.99
N ASP A 143 -4.80 -2.86 13.64
CA ASP A 143 -6.01 -2.68 14.45
C ASP A 143 -7.29 -2.71 13.58
N PRO A 144 -8.44 -3.05 14.14
CA PRO A 144 -9.72 -3.05 13.41
C PRO A 144 -9.98 -1.75 12.66
N THR A 145 -9.65 -0.61 13.26
CA THR A 145 -9.59 0.68 12.58
C THR A 145 -8.13 1.04 12.38
N PRO A 146 -7.58 0.86 11.17
CA PRO A 146 -6.17 1.10 10.93
C PRO A 146 -5.82 2.57 11.13
N VAL A 147 -4.83 2.80 11.98
CA VAL A 147 -4.25 4.12 12.24
C VAL A 147 -2.73 4.02 12.17
N LEU A 148 -2.10 5.10 11.74
CA LEU A 148 -0.66 5.27 11.83
C LEU A 148 -0.38 6.03 13.12
N THR A 149 0.24 5.36 14.11
CA THR A 149 0.60 6.03 15.35
C THR A 149 2.03 6.54 15.27
N VAL A 150 2.22 7.82 15.52
CA VAL A 150 3.54 8.43 15.66
C VAL A 150 3.85 8.54 17.15
N MET A 151 4.95 7.93 17.53
CA MET A 151 5.50 7.94 18.89
C MET A 151 6.51 9.07 19.01
N VAL A 152 6.50 9.73 20.14
CA VAL A 152 7.39 10.84 20.48
C VAL A 152 8.04 10.56 21.81
N GLU A 153 9.36 10.70 21.90
CA GLU A 153 10.12 10.82 23.14
C GLU A 153 10.94 12.10 23.05
N ALA A 154 10.87 12.96 24.03
CA ALA A 154 11.63 14.20 24.11
C ALA A 154 12.06 14.48 25.53
N VAL A 155 13.09 15.31 25.71
CA VAL A 155 13.51 15.74 27.05
C VAL A 155 12.31 16.38 27.78
N PRO A 156 12.04 16.00 29.06
CA PRO A 156 10.90 16.54 29.81
C PRO A 156 10.82 18.07 29.79
N GLY A 157 9.64 18.60 29.50
CA GLY A 157 9.40 20.03 29.34
C GLY A 157 9.66 20.56 27.92
N SER A 158 9.91 19.69 26.95
CA SER A 158 9.92 20.03 25.51
C SER A 158 8.50 20.25 25.01
N ALA A 159 8.34 21.10 23.97
CA ALA A 159 7.11 21.24 23.24
C ALA A 159 7.25 20.54 21.86
N VAL A 160 6.28 19.70 21.50
CA VAL A 160 6.28 18.97 20.22
C VAL A 160 4.97 19.21 19.50
N THR A 161 5.05 19.43 18.19
CA THR A 161 3.87 19.44 17.30
C THR A 161 4.03 18.41 16.20
N LEU A 162 2.93 17.76 15.80
CA LEU A 162 2.82 16.91 14.63
C LEU A 162 1.72 17.46 13.71
N GLN A 163 2.02 17.70 12.45
CA GLN A 163 1.11 18.40 11.51
C GLN A 163 0.55 19.70 12.09
N GLY A 164 1.35 20.46 12.85
CA GLY A 164 0.94 21.69 13.50
C GLY A 164 0.08 21.52 14.76
N ARG A 165 -0.27 20.30 15.17
CA ARG A 165 -1.03 20.00 16.37
C ARG A 165 -0.08 19.72 17.55
N PRO A 166 -0.31 20.30 18.73
CA PRO A 166 0.52 20.00 19.90
C PRO A 166 0.31 18.55 20.36
N VAL A 167 1.40 17.86 20.66
CA VAL A 167 1.39 16.52 21.24
C VAL A 167 1.50 16.64 22.76
N ALA A 168 0.57 16.03 23.48
CA ALA A 168 0.65 15.93 24.94
C ALA A 168 1.76 14.96 25.32
N LEU A 169 2.77 15.44 26.05
CA LEU A 169 3.85 14.63 26.62
C LEU A 169 3.58 14.33 28.10
N ASP A 170 3.90 13.11 28.53
CA ASP A 170 3.89 12.73 29.95
C ASP A 170 5.08 13.34 30.72
N ALA A 171 5.17 13.05 32.01
CA ALA A 171 6.25 13.56 32.88
C ALA A 171 7.65 13.08 32.45
N GLU A 172 7.70 11.94 31.74
CA GLU A 172 8.92 11.34 31.17
C GLU A 172 9.23 11.84 29.78
N GLY A 173 8.40 12.73 29.22
CA GLY A 173 8.59 13.31 27.88
C GLY A 173 8.10 12.42 26.74
N ARG A 174 7.22 11.45 27.00
CA ARG A 174 6.68 10.52 26.00
C ARG A 174 5.28 10.95 25.59
N GLY A 175 5.00 10.86 24.30
CA GLY A 175 3.69 11.14 23.73
C GLY A 175 3.43 10.32 22.50
N ARG A 176 2.20 10.38 22.01
CA ARG A 176 1.78 9.73 20.76
C ARG A 176 0.63 10.46 20.13
N GLU A 177 0.56 10.36 18.81
CA GLU A 177 -0.55 10.90 18.01
C GLU A 177 -0.94 9.87 16.96
N ALA A 178 -2.26 9.67 16.76
CA ALA A 178 -2.79 8.70 15.82
C ALA A 178 -3.35 9.41 14.57
N PHE A 179 -2.93 8.98 13.40
CA PHE A 179 -3.36 9.50 12.10
C PHE A 179 -4.22 8.44 11.39
N PRO A 180 -5.47 8.74 11.06
CA PRO A 180 -6.30 7.80 10.31
C PRO A 180 -5.69 7.56 8.93
N VAL A 181 -5.70 6.31 8.49
CA VAL A 181 -5.18 5.88 7.18
C VAL A 181 -6.16 4.99 6.43
N ARG A 182 -7.43 4.99 6.86
CA ARG A 182 -8.47 4.12 6.30
C ARG A 182 -8.67 4.34 4.80
N ASP A 183 -8.64 5.59 4.35
CA ASP A 183 -8.87 5.93 2.95
C ASP A 183 -7.69 5.55 2.06
N GLU A 184 -6.47 5.67 2.58
CA GLU A 184 -5.24 5.30 1.87
C GLU A 184 -5.09 3.78 1.68
N VAL A 185 -5.68 2.98 2.58
CA VAL A 185 -5.64 1.50 2.49
C VAL A 185 -6.88 0.91 1.82
N ARG A 186 -7.87 1.73 1.50
CA ARG A 186 -9.02 1.34 0.68
C ARG A 186 -8.63 1.18 -0.78
N GLY A 187 -9.20 0.18 -1.46
CA GLY A 187 -8.97 0.00 -2.88
C GLY A 187 -9.90 -1.02 -3.49
N ALA A 188 -10.36 -0.75 -4.71
CA ALA A 188 -11.38 -1.55 -5.36
C ALA A 188 -10.85 -2.85 -5.99
N ARG A 189 -9.62 -2.90 -6.45
CA ARG A 189 -9.09 -4.05 -7.22
C ARG A 189 -7.60 -4.18 -6.99
N GLY A 190 -7.14 -5.36 -6.68
CA GLY A 190 -5.81 -5.95 -6.48
C GLY A 190 -4.55 -5.28 -6.99
N GLU A 191 -4.60 -4.01 -7.29
CA GLU A 191 -3.43 -3.26 -7.71
C GLU A 191 -2.46 -3.11 -6.53
N PRO A 192 -1.15 -3.28 -6.79
CA PRO A 192 -0.14 -2.95 -5.82
C PRO A 192 -0.32 -1.50 -5.37
N ALA A 193 -0.43 -1.31 -4.08
CA ALA A 193 -0.54 0.03 -3.52
C ALA A 193 0.45 0.19 -2.37
N THR A 194 0.84 1.43 -2.16
CA THR A 194 1.75 1.82 -1.08
C THR A 194 1.07 2.91 -0.28
N LEU A 195 0.97 2.68 1.03
CA LEU A 195 0.61 3.72 1.99
C LEU A 195 1.82 4.65 2.11
N THR A 196 1.67 5.89 1.66
CA THR A 196 2.68 6.94 1.81
C THR A 196 2.11 8.06 2.66
N LYS A 197 2.78 8.40 3.76
CA LYS A 197 2.36 9.49 4.65
C LYS A 197 3.59 10.28 5.09
N GLN A 198 3.53 11.59 4.91
CA GLN A 198 4.52 12.52 5.40
C GLN A 198 3.91 13.33 6.56
N ILE A 199 4.53 13.26 7.74
CA ILE A 199 4.05 13.91 8.94
C ILE A 199 5.09 14.92 9.40
N PRO A 200 4.91 16.20 9.07
CA PRO A 200 5.81 17.26 9.52
C PRO A 200 5.74 17.42 11.05
N TYR A 201 6.91 17.63 11.64
CA TYR A 201 7.03 17.87 13.08
C TYR A 201 7.81 19.12 13.38
N THR A 202 7.55 19.67 14.55
CA THR A 202 8.35 20.72 15.17
C THR A 202 8.62 20.32 16.61
N VAL A 203 9.88 20.40 17.04
CA VAL A 203 10.30 20.12 18.41
C VAL A 203 11.03 21.34 18.95
N ALA A 204 10.58 21.85 20.06
CA ALA A 204 11.27 22.85 20.87
C ALA A 204 11.78 22.19 22.15
N PRO A 205 12.99 21.61 22.17
CA PRO A 205 13.54 20.98 23.36
C PRO A 205 13.74 22.02 24.48
N LYS A 206 13.51 21.60 25.72
CA LYS A 206 13.76 22.47 26.87
C LYS A 206 15.23 22.91 26.88
N GLY A 207 15.49 24.22 26.72
CA GLY A 207 16.84 24.78 26.67
C GLY A 207 17.60 24.54 25.37
N GLY A 208 16.96 23.96 24.35
CA GLY A 208 17.52 23.70 23.01
C GLY A 208 17.02 24.64 21.95
N ARG A 209 17.45 24.40 20.71
CA ARG A 209 16.96 25.11 19.51
C ARG A 209 15.73 24.43 18.97
N LEU A 210 14.87 25.22 18.32
CA LEU A 210 13.73 24.71 17.57
C LEU A 210 14.23 23.86 16.40
N GLU A 211 13.72 22.64 16.30
CA GLU A 211 14.00 21.71 15.21
C GLU A 211 12.72 21.37 14.45
N THR A 212 12.82 21.26 13.15
CA THR A 212 11.72 20.90 12.26
C THR A 212 12.15 19.79 11.32
N GLY A 213 11.22 18.92 10.98
CA GLY A 213 11.47 17.80 10.06
C GLY A 213 10.17 17.11 9.68
N SER A 214 10.29 15.91 9.12
CA SER A 214 9.15 15.05 8.83
C SER A 214 9.43 13.61 9.22
N VAL A 215 8.36 12.89 9.59
CA VAL A 215 8.34 11.44 9.66
C VAL A 215 7.73 10.94 8.36
N ASP A 216 8.56 10.34 7.52
CA ASP A 216 8.12 9.81 6.24
C ASP A 216 7.87 8.31 6.38
N VAL A 217 6.64 7.89 6.09
CA VAL A 217 6.21 6.50 6.18
C VAL A 217 5.84 6.00 4.81
N GLN A 218 6.46 4.89 4.42
CA GLN A 218 6.15 4.20 3.19
C GLN A 218 6.01 2.71 3.47
N VAL A 219 4.79 2.16 3.33
CA VAL A 219 4.46 0.77 3.64
C VAL A 219 3.64 0.18 2.50
N GLY A 220 4.05 -0.99 2.00
CA GLY A 220 3.24 -1.72 1.02
C GLY A 220 1.88 -2.11 1.61
N VAL A 221 0.83 -2.04 0.80
CA VAL A 221 -0.54 -2.46 1.18
C VAL A 221 -0.77 -3.89 0.69
N VAL A 222 -1.39 -4.72 1.51
CA VAL A 222 -1.69 -6.12 1.19
C VAL A 222 -2.48 -6.22 -0.11
N PRO A 223 -2.02 -6.98 -1.13
CA PRO A 223 -2.81 -7.26 -2.31
C PRO A 223 -4.09 -8.01 -1.97
N LEU A 224 -5.22 -7.49 -2.44
CA LEU A 224 -6.53 -8.13 -2.33
C LEU A 224 -7.35 -7.76 -3.57
N ALA A 225 -7.78 -8.76 -4.33
CA ALA A 225 -8.68 -8.62 -5.48
C ALA A 225 -9.95 -9.41 -5.23
N LEU A 226 -11.11 -8.75 -5.31
CA LEU A 226 -12.40 -9.45 -5.31
C LEU A 226 -12.76 -9.87 -6.75
N GLU A 227 -13.14 -11.13 -6.90
CA GLU A 227 -13.64 -11.71 -8.14
C GLU A 227 -15.16 -11.69 -8.18
N ALA A 228 -15.81 -11.85 -7.01
CA ALA A 228 -17.25 -11.79 -6.81
C ALA A 228 -17.56 -11.31 -5.38
N PRO A 229 -18.60 -10.49 -5.18
CA PRO A 229 -19.30 -9.75 -6.22
C PRO A 229 -18.47 -8.55 -6.70
N GLY A 230 -18.97 -7.81 -7.69
CA GLY A 230 -18.44 -6.48 -8.03
C GLY A 230 -18.64 -5.49 -6.89
N PRO A 231 -18.21 -4.22 -7.06
CA PRO A 231 -18.31 -3.19 -6.01
C PRO A 231 -19.75 -2.95 -5.52
N LYS A 232 -20.71 -3.20 -6.38
CA LYS A 232 -22.15 -3.16 -6.06
C LYS A 232 -22.82 -4.42 -6.56
N LEU A 233 -23.70 -4.98 -5.74
CA LEU A 233 -24.53 -6.14 -6.07
C LEU A 233 -25.99 -5.84 -5.72
N VAL A 234 -26.90 -6.08 -6.66
CA VAL A 234 -28.34 -6.15 -6.39
C VAL A 234 -28.78 -7.59 -6.56
N THR A 235 -29.48 -8.14 -5.58
CA THR A 235 -29.92 -9.54 -5.56
C THR A 235 -31.27 -9.69 -4.86
N ASP A 236 -32.08 -10.62 -5.30
CA ASP A 236 -33.29 -11.07 -4.60
C ASP A 236 -33.05 -12.33 -3.74
N ARG A 237 -31.84 -12.89 -3.84
CA ARG A 237 -31.46 -14.07 -3.05
C ARG A 237 -31.01 -13.70 -1.64
N PRO A 238 -31.27 -14.55 -0.63
CA PRO A 238 -30.81 -14.32 0.73
C PRO A 238 -29.31 -14.59 0.91
N THR A 239 -28.65 -15.07 -0.13
CA THR A 239 -27.21 -15.37 -0.11
C THR A 239 -26.55 -14.87 -1.39
N PHE A 240 -25.28 -14.53 -1.27
CA PHE A 240 -24.44 -14.18 -2.42
C PHE A 240 -23.03 -14.77 -2.26
N LEU A 241 -22.33 -14.91 -3.36
CA LEU A 241 -20.97 -15.41 -3.39
C LEU A 241 -19.98 -14.26 -3.14
N LEU A 242 -19.11 -14.42 -2.13
CA LEU A 242 -17.93 -13.59 -1.91
C LEU A 242 -16.72 -14.44 -2.27
N ALA A 243 -15.97 -14.01 -3.26
CA ALA A 243 -14.79 -14.71 -3.73
C ALA A 243 -13.71 -13.73 -4.17
N GLY A 244 -12.46 -14.15 -4.04
CA GLY A 244 -11.35 -13.31 -4.42
C GLY A 244 -10.01 -13.98 -4.16
N ARG A 245 -8.97 -13.17 -4.28
CA ARG A 245 -7.60 -13.59 -4.05
C ARG A 245 -6.84 -12.53 -3.26
N ALA A 246 -6.23 -12.94 -2.16
CA ALA A 246 -5.32 -12.14 -1.35
C ALA A 246 -3.86 -12.55 -1.60
N ALA A 247 -2.92 -11.83 -1.03
CA ALA A 247 -1.53 -12.27 -0.98
C ALA A 247 -1.41 -13.65 -0.30
N ARG A 248 -0.44 -14.45 -0.72
CA ARG A 248 -0.16 -15.74 -0.07
C ARG A 248 0.14 -15.55 1.41
N GLY A 249 -0.49 -16.34 2.26
CA GLY A 249 -0.34 -16.26 3.70
C GLY A 249 -1.09 -15.09 4.37
N ALA A 250 -1.81 -14.28 3.60
CA ALA A 250 -2.66 -13.25 4.17
C ALA A 250 -3.91 -13.83 4.83
N GLY A 251 -4.29 -13.29 5.97
CA GLY A 251 -5.60 -13.53 6.57
C GLY A 251 -6.65 -12.63 5.92
N VAL A 252 -7.83 -13.17 5.62
CA VAL A 252 -8.97 -12.40 5.10
C VAL A 252 -10.13 -12.48 6.09
N SER A 253 -10.82 -11.38 6.32
CA SER A 253 -11.98 -11.32 7.21
C SER A 253 -13.08 -10.41 6.66
N VAL A 254 -14.31 -10.67 7.10
CA VAL A 254 -15.50 -9.85 6.82
C VAL A 254 -16.24 -9.62 8.13
N GLY A 255 -16.50 -8.36 8.46
CA GLY A 255 -17.17 -7.99 9.71
C GLY A 255 -16.48 -8.57 10.96
N GLY A 256 -15.14 -8.70 10.93
CA GLY A 256 -14.33 -9.31 12.00
C GLY A 256 -14.28 -10.84 11.99
N ARG A 257 -15.08 -11.52 11.14
CA ARG A 257 -15.06 -12.99 11.00
C ARG A 257 -14.03 -13.40 9.96
N ALA A 258 -13.08 -14.24 10.36
CA ALA A 258 -12.07 -14.80 9.46
C ALA A 258 -12.70 -15.73 8.40
N LEU A 259 -12.20 -15.63 7.17
CA LEU A 259 -12.53 -16.53 6.07
C LEU A 259 -11.46 -17.61 5.90
N SER A 260 -11.85 -18.75 5.34
CA SER A 260 -10.90 -19.78 4.91
C SER A 260 -10.20 -19.33 3.64
N VAL A 261 -8.87 -19.15 3.70
CA VAL A 261 -8.02 -18.77 2.57
C VAL A 261 -7.15 -19.96 2.18
N GLN A 262 -7.13 -20.27 0.89
CA GLN A 262 -6.30 -21.35 0.34
C GLN A 262 -4.80 -20.94 0.32
N PRO A 263 -3.87 -21.89 0.23
CA PRO A 263 -2.44 -21.61 0.23
C PRO A 263 -1.97 -20.67 -0.90
N ASP A 264 -2.71 -20.62 -2.01
CA ASP A 264 -2.45 -19.71 -3.14
C ASP A 264 -3.07 -18.32 -2.98
N GLY A 265 -3.76 -18.09 -1.84
CA GLY A 265 -4.44 -16.83 -1.52
C GLY A 265 -5.90 -16.76 -1.98
N ALA A 266 -6.42 -17.77 -2.66
CA ALA A 266 -7.81 -17.79 -3.09
C ALA A 266 -8.77 -18.01 -1.91
N PHE A 267 -9.94 -17.40 -1.94
CA PHE A 267 -11.02 -17.63 -0.99
C PHE A 267 -12.38 -17.59 -1.69
N VAL A 268 -13.29 -18.42 -1.21
CA VAL A 268 -14.66 -18.50 -1.71
C VAL A 268 -15.58 -18.76 -0.52
N GLN A 269 -16.56 -17.91 -0.32
CA GLN A 269 -17.50 -17.99 0.81
C GLN A 269 -18.90 -17.55 0.39
N TRP A 270 -19.91 -18.32 0.75
CA TRP A 270 -21.28 -17.86 0.69
C TRP A 270 -21.62 -16.98 1.89
N MET A 271 -22.09 -15.78 1.59
CA MET A 271 -22.50 -14.78 2.58
C MET A 271 -24.01 -14.72 2.63
N SER A 272 -24.57 -14.53 3.83
CA SER A 272 -26.01 -14.36 4.03
C SER A 272 -26.36 -12.88 4.21
N ILE A 273 -27.48 -12.48 3.61
CA ILE A 273 -28.10 -11.17 3.78
C ILE A 273 -29.59 -11.40 4.01
N SER A 274 -30.08 -11.23 5.26
CA SER A 274 -31.44 -11.62 5.65
C SER A 274 -32.47 -10.57 5.30
N ASP A 275 -32.12 -9.28 5.38
CA ASP A 275 -33.08 -8.19 5.28
C ASP A 275 -33.03 -7.52 3.90
N GLU A 276 -34.21 -7.08 3.41
CA GLU A 276 -34.27 -6.19 2.26
C GLU A 276 -33.65 -4.85 2.59
N GLY A 277 -32.99 -4.24 1.62
CA GLY A 277 -32.29 -2.97 1.78
C GLY A 277 -30.81 -3.04 1.39
N THR A 278 -30.11 -1.99 1.69
CA THR A 278 -28.70 -1.84 1.31
C THR A 278 -27.79 -2.03 2.52
N SER A 279 -26.78 -2.87 2.36
CA SER A 279 -25.72 -3.13 3.37
C SER A 279 -24.36 -2.90 2.75
N GLU A 280 -23.45 -2.25 3.49
CA GLU A 280 -22.04 -2.14 3.14
C GLU A 280 -21.27 -3.26 3.85
N ILE A 281 -20.53 -4.03 3.07
CA ILE A 281 -19.72 -5.15 3.56
C ILE A 281 -18.27 -4.81 3.31
N GLU A 282 -17.48 -4.76 4.39
CA GLU A 282 -16.04 -4.53 4.30
C GLU A 282 -15.29 -5.85 4.37
N VAL A 283 -14.49 -6.11 3.34
CA VAL A 283 -13.54 -7.21 3.28
C VAL A 283 -12.16 -6.68 3.63
N ARG A 284 -11.51 -7.30 4.59
CA ARG A 284 -10.22 -6.90 5.09
C ARG A 284 -9.19 -7.99 4.87
N ALA A 285 -8.05 -7.65 4.27
CA ALA A 285 -6.88 -8.52 4.17
C ALA A 285 -5.74 -8.01 5.05
N LEU A 286 -5.08 -8.94 5.76
CA LEU A 286 -3.97 -8.69 6.69
C LEU A 286 -2.79 -9.59 6.35
N ALA A 287 -1.59 -9.02 6.27
CA ALA A 287 -0.32 -9.75 6.14
C ALA A 287 0.82 -8.89 6.72
N PRO A 288 1.00 -8.86 8.05
CA PRO A 288 2.10 -8.11 8.63
C PRO A 288 3.46 -8.51 8.02
N PRO A 289 4.38 -7.54 7.76
CA PRO A 289 4.36 -6.15 8.19
C PRO A 289 3.66 -5.16 7.24
N LEU A 290 2.94 -5.62 6.22
CA LEU A 290 2.23 -4.76 5.27
C LEU A 290 1.05 -4.05 5.93
N ALA A 291 0.68 -2.88 5.41
CA ALA A 291 -0.57 -2.23 5.76
C ALA A 291 -1.78 -3.06 5.28
N PRO A 292 -2.90 -3.09 6.01
CA PRO A 292 -4.08 -3.85 5.58
C PRO A 292 -4.64 -3.32 4.26
N ARG A 293 -5.39 -4.17 3.54
CA ARG A 293 -6.25 -3.74 2.44
C ARG A 293 -7.70 -3.82 2.90
N LEU A 294 -8.46 -2.76 2.65
CA LEU A 294 -9.89 -2.70 2.88
C LEU A 294 -10.61 -2.56 1.54
N VAL A 295 -11.58 -3.43 1.28
CA VAL A 295 -12.43 -3.37 0.08
C VAL A 295 -13.88 -3.37 0.53
N SER A 296 -14.63 -2.34 0.16
CA SER A 296 -16.06 -2.25 0.45
C SER A 296 -16.88 -2.77 -0.74
N VAL A 297 -17.91 -3.56 -0.43
CA VAL A 297 -18.91 -4.04 -1.36
C VAL A 297 -20.28 -3.58 -0.86
N THR A 298 -21.03 -2.91 -1.72
CA THR A 298 -22.41 -2.53 -1.43
C THR A 298 -23.35 -3.63 -1.95
N VAL A 299 -24.09 -4.27 -1.06
CA VAL A 299 -25.08 -5.30 -1.41
C VAL A 299 -26.46 -4.79 -1.12
N THR A 300 -27.33 -4.74 -2.15
CA THR A 300 -28.74 -4.36 -2.02
C THR A 300 -29.60 -5.58 -2.26
N ARG A 301 -30.31 -6.03 -1.22
CA ARG A 301 -31.31 -7.08 -1.36
C ARG A 301 -32.67 -6.46 -1.68
N VAL A 302 -33.26 -6.93 -2.78
CA VAL A 302 -34.56 -6.52 -3.28
C VAL A 302 -35.53 -7.71 -3.27
N ARG A 303 -36.82 -7.48 -3.37
CA ARG A 303 -37.84 -8.56 -3.49
C ARG A 303 -37.73 -9.31 -4.80
N SER A 304 -37.42 -8.57 -5.88
CA SER A 304 -37.35 -9.10 -7.25
C SER A 304 -36.39 -8.30 -8.07
N VAL A 305 -35.35 -8.94 -8.59
CA VAL A 305 -34.45 -8.32 -9.55
C VAL A 305 -35.13 -7.98 -10.87
N ALA A 306 -36.19 -8.71 -11.24
CA ALA A 306 -36.97 -8.42 -12.44
C ALA A 306 -37.76 -7.11 -12.31
N ASP A 307 -38.31 -6.79 -11.13
CA ASP A 307 -38.98 -5.53 -10.89
C ASP A 307 -38.00 -4.36 -10.77
N GLU A 308 -36.85 -4.59 -10.17
CA GLU A 308 -35.77 -3.58 -10.17
C GLU A 308 -35.26 -3.30 -11.61
N ALA A 309 -35.20 -4.32 -12.46
CA ALA A 309 -34.87 -4.17 -13.89
C ALA A 309 -35.86 -3.25 -14.61
N LYS A 310 -37.18 -3.51 -14.44
CA LYS A 310 -38.24 -2.65 -15.00
C LYS A 310 -38.14 -1.20 -14.51
N LYS A 311 -37.85 -1.02 -13.22
CA LYS A 311 -37.67 0.30 -12.62
C LYS A 311 -36.46 1.03 -13.23
N ARG A 312 -35.33 0.35 -13.41
CA ARG A 312 -34.13 0.92 -14.04
C ARG A 312 -34.38 1.26 -15.51
N GLU A 313 -35.07 0.42 -16.23
CA GLU A 313 -35.47 0.67 -17.62
C GLU A 313 -36.42 1.88 -17.74
N ALA A 314 -37.36 2.02 -16.83
CA ALA A 314 -38.31 3.16 -16.81
C ALA A 314 -37.60 4.49 -16.49
N GLN A 315 -36.50 4.47 -15.73
CA GLN A 315 -35.68 5.65 -15.47
C GLN A 315 -34.91 6.10 -16.72
N GLY A 316 -34.76 5.20 -17.71
CA GLY A 316 -33.97 5.44 -18.89
C GLY A 316 -32.46 5.39 -18.58
N GLY A 317 -31.69 5.68 -19.59
CA GLY A 317 -30.23 5.73 -19.48
C GLY A 317 -29.58 5.96 -20.83
N PRO A 318 -28.27 6.21 -20.87
CA PRO A 318 -27.56 6.43 -22.10
C PRO A 318 -27.57 5.20 -22.99
N GLY A 319 -27.81 5.39 -24.28
CA GLY A 319 -27.64 4.37 -25.29
C GLY A 319 -26.19 4.02 -25.55
N TYR A 320 -25.97 2.92 -26.27
CA TYR A 320 -24.60 2.49 -26.60
C TYR A 320 -23.81 3.56 -27.38
N ALA A 321 -24.43 4.18 -28.41
CA ALA A 321 -23.77 5.19 -29.24
C ALA A 321 -23.33 6.40 -28.41
N GLU A 322 -24.12 6.83 -27.45
CA GLU A 322 -23.77 7.93 -26.54
C GLU A 322 -22.55 7.60 -25.68
N ILE A 323 -22.53 6.39 -25.09
CA ILE A 323 -21.40 5.94 -24.27
C ILE A 323 -20.12 5.77 -25.11
N ALA A 324 -20.22 5.13 -26.26
CA ALA A 324 -19.08 4.88 -27.15
C ALA A 324 -18.54 6.18 -27.79
N GLY A 325 -19.41 7.17 -28.02
CA GLY A 325 -19.04 8.47 -28.60
C GLY A 325 -18.30 9.41 -27.63
N ALA A 326 -18.42 9.18 -26.30
CA ALA A 326 -17.79 10.02 -25.27
C ALA A 326 -17.13 9.17 -24.17
N PRO A 327 -16.06 8.42 -24.48
CA PRO A 327 -15.51 7.40 -23.57
C PRO A 327 -15.13 7.92 -22.19
N GLU A 328 -14.35 9.00 -22.11
CA GLU A 328 -13.87 9.52 -20.82
C GLU A 328 -15.00 10.09 -19.95
N ALA A 329 -15.95 10.79 -20.56
CA ALA A 329 -17.11 11.36 -19.87
C ALA A 329 -18.14 10.28 -19.47
N SER A 330 -18.01 9.07 -19.99
CA SER A 330 -18.94 7.97 -19.75
C SER A 330 -18.56 7.08 -18.56
N ILE A 331 -17.32 7.17 -18.08
CA ILE A 331 -16.89 6.40 -16.90
C ILE A 331 -17.71 6.79 -15.67
N GLY A 332 -18.24 5.79 -14.97
CA GLY A 332 -19.12 5.98 -13.81
C GLY A 332 -20.60 6.16 -14.14
N ARG A 333 -20.98 6.32 -15.41
CA ARG A 333 -22.38 6.44 -15.81
C ARG A 333 -23.12 5.10 -15.69
N ALA A 334 -24.33 5.16 -15.15
CA ALA A 334 -25.22 3.99 -15.08
C ALA A 334 -25.81 3.65 -16.43
N VAL A 335 -25.90 2.35 -16.71
CA VAL A 335 -26.49 1.81 -17.95
C VAL A 335 -27.54 0.74 -17.63
N ALA A 336 -28.56 0.67 -18.49
CA ALA A 336 -29.60 -0.36 -18.48
C ALA A 336 -29.75 -0.85 -19.92
N TRP A 337 -28.96 -1.87 -20.29
CA TRP A 337 -28.89 -2.32 -21.68
C TRP A 337 -29.47 -3.71 -21.86
N ARG A 338 -30.12 -3.92 -22.99
CA ARG A 338 -30.54 -5.24 -23.47
C ARG A 338 -29.58 -5.70 -24.55
N GLY A 339 -29.24 -6.97 -24.53
CA GLY A 339 -28.31 -7.54 -25.50
C GLY A 339 -28.28 -9.06 -25.50
N GLU A 340 -27.39 -9.60 -26.31
CA GLU A 340 -27.18 -11.04 -26.48
C GLU A 340 -25.69 -11.36 -26.23
N ILE A 341 -25.42 -12.43 -25.50
CA ILE A 341 -24.07 -12.89 -25.23
C ILE A 341 -23.47 -13.49 -26.48
N VAL A 342 -22.43 -12.87 -27.01
CA VAL A 342 -21.70 -13.38 -28.19
C VAL A 342 -20.51 -14.24 -27.79
N GLU A 343 -19.94 -14.00 -26.61
CA GLU A 343 -18.83 -14.76 -26.05
C GLU A 343 -18.90 -14.75 -24.53
N ALA A 344 -18.57 -15.87 -23.89
CA ALA A 344 -18.47 -15.96 -22.43
C ALA A 344 -17.33 -16.89 -22.06
N ALA A 345 -16.51 -16.47 -21.08
CA ALA A 345 -15.38 -17.24 -20.56
C ALA A 345 -15.30 -17.10 -19.05
N ASN A 346 -15.05 -18.21 -18.36
CA ASN A 346 -14.85 -18.19 -16.91
C ASN A 346 -13.42 -17.73 -16.58
N GLN A 347 -13.32 -16.84 -15.61
CA GLN A 347 -12.06 -16.38 -15.02
C GLN A 347 -12.17 -16.44 -13.49
N GLY A 348 -11.71 -17.52 -12.89
CA GLY A 348 -11.90 -17.76 -11.47
C GLY A 348 -13.39 -17.90 -11.11
N GLN A 349 -13.85 -17.06 -10.19
CA GLN A 349 -15.23 -17.03 -9.71
C GLN A 349 -16.10 -15.98 -10.42
N ARG A 350 -15.74 -15.57 -11.63
CA ARG A 350 -16.51 -14.65 -12.48
C ARG A 350 -16.60 -15.15 -13.91
N THR A 351 -17.63 -14.70 -14.60
CA THR A 351 -17.80 -14.89 -16.06
C THR A 351 -17.52 -13.58 -16.76
N VAL A 352 -16.52 -13.56 -17.63
CA VAL A 352 -16.27 -12.43 -18.54
C VAL A 352 -17.07 -12.67 -19.80
N ALA A 353 -17.97 -11.75 -20.12
CA ALA A 353 -18.85 -11.86 -21.27
C ALA A 353 -18.66 -10.68 -22.24
N VAL A 354 -18.78 -10.96 -23.53
CA VAL A 354 -18.96 -9.96 -24.58
C VAL A 354 -20.44 -9.96 -24.98
N VAL A 355 -21.05 -8.79 -24.87
CA VAL A 355 -22.49 -8.58 -25.11
C VAL A 355 -22.66 -7.78 -26.38
N SER A 356 -23.46 -8.28 -27.29
CA SER A 356 -24.00 -7.49 -28.42
C SER A 356 -25.17 -6.67 -27.93
N VAL A 357 -24.94 -5.39 -27.69
CA VAL A 357 -25.90 -4.45 -27.11
C VAL A 357 -26.89 -4.00 -28.19
N ARG A 358 -28.18 -3.99 -27.86
CA ARG A 358 -29.26 -3.50 -28.74
C ARG A 358 -29.69 -2.08 -28.38
N SER A 359 -29.57 -1.71 -27.10
CA SER A 359 -30.03 -0.43 -26.56
C SER A 359 -29.20 0.74 -27.10
N GLY A 360 -29.80 1.56 -27.98
CA GLY A 360 -29.12 2.71 -28.58
C GLY A 360 -27.94 2.34 -29.49
N CYS A 361 -28.01 1.16 -30.12
CA CYS A 361 -27.06 0.74 -31.15
C CYS A 361 -27.48 1.30 -32.51
N GLU A 362 -26.75 2.27 -33.03
CA GLU A 362 -27.02 2.89 -34.33
C GLU A 362 -26.35 2.14 -35.47
N THR A 363 -25.14 1.65 -35.25
CA THR A 363 -24.35 0.93 -36.24
C THR A 363 -23.70 -0.31 -35.60
N ALA A 364 -24.18 -1.48 -36.03
CA ALA A 364 -23.63 -2.76 -35.57
C ALA A 364 -22.20 -3.02 -36.11
N PRO A 365 -21.34 -3.72 -35.36
CA PRO A 365 -21.63 -4.35 -34.06
C PRO A 365 -21.40 -3.42 -32.85
N CYS A 366 -22.38 -3.34 -31.95
CA CYS A 366 -22.30 -2.61 -30.69
C CYS A 366 -21.90 -3.59 -29.58
N LEU A 367 -20.62 -3.74 -29.34
CA LEU A 367 -20.09 -4.72 -28.39
C LEU A 367 -19.72 -4.05 -27.06
N ALA A 368 -20.05 -4.70 -25.94
CA ALA A 368 -19.60 -4.31 -24.61
C ALA A 368 -19.00 -5.51 -23.88
N ARG A 369 -18.04 -5.29 -23.01
CA ARG A 369 -17.49 -6.29 -22.10
C ARG A 369 -18.14 -6.15 -20.73
N ALA A 370 -18.50 -7.27 -20.11
CA ALA A 370 -19.07 -7.29 -18.76
C ALA A 370 -18.43 -8.39 -17.92
N GLU A 371 -18.16 -8.12 -16.65
CA GLU A 371 -17.65 -9.09 -15.68
C GLU A 371 -18.77 -9.46 -14.70
N LEU A 372 -19.43 -10.60 -14.96
CA LEU A 372 -20.55 -11.11 -14.18
C LEU A 372 -20.07 -11.96 -13.00
N SER A 373 -20.68 -11.78 -11.84
CA SER A 373 -20.36 -12.56 -10.63
C SER A 373 -20.83 -14.00 -10.79
N GLY A 374 -19.97 -14.94 -10.42
CA GLY A 374 -20.19 -16.38 -10.50
C GLY A 374 -19.67 -17.02 -11.78
N PRO A 375 -19.17 -18.28 -11.69
CA PRO A 375 -18.78 -19.06 -12.85
C PRO A 375 -20.03 -19.53 -13.61
N ASN A 376 -19.94 -19.57 -14.93
CA ASN A 376 -21.04 -19.98 -15.83
C ASN A 376 -22.33 -19.14 -15.64
N ALA A 377 -22.19 -17.87 -15.28
CA ALA A 377 -23.32 -16.98 -15.05
C ALA A 377 -24.21 -16.85 -16.32
N VAL A 378 -23.58 -16.83 -17.50
CA VAL A 378 -24.21 -16.75 -18.80
C VAL A 378 -23.51 -17.66 -19.80
N ALA A 379 -24.19 -18.00 -20.89
CA ALA A 379 -23.67 -18.74 -22.03
C ALA A 379 -23.87 -17.95 -23.34
N ARG A 380 -23.13 -18.29 -24.37
CA ARG A 380 -23.32 -17.74 -25.72
C ARG A 380 -24.75 -17.95 -26.19
N GLY A 381 -25.38 -16.91 -26.73
CA GLY A 381 -26.75 -16.90 -27.18
C GLY A 381 -27.77 -16.50 -26.11
N ASP A 382 -27.38 -16.42 -24.83
CA ASP A 382 -28.27 -15.92 -23.78
C ASP A 382 -28.64 -14.46 -24.09
N LYS A 383 -29.92 -14.15 -24.06
CA LYS A 383 -30.42 -12.78 -24.07
C LYS A 383 -30.48 -12.25 -22.66
N ILE A 384 -29.92 -11.09 -22.42
CA ILE A 384 -29.87 -10.50 -21.08
C ILE A 384 -30.27 -9.03 -21.07
N GLY A 385 -30.82 -8.60 -19.93
CA GLY A 385 -30.79 -7.22 -19.47
C GLY A 385 -29.59 -7.04 -18.55
N LEU A 386 -28.73 -6.10 -18.86
CA LEU A 386 -27.49 -5.79 -18.14
C LEU A 386 -27.62 -4.42 -17.45
N TYR A 387 -27.49 -4.38 -16.13
CA TYR A 387 -27.66 -3.18 -15.31
C TYR A 387 -26.40 -2.97 -14.46
N GLY A 388 -25.78 -1.82 -14.61
CA GLY A 388 -24.52 -1.53 -13.93
C GLY A 388 -23.95 -0.18 -14.31
N THR A 389 -22.65 -0.03 -14.14
CA THR A 389 -21.92 1.21 -14.45
C THR A 389 -20.79 0.97 -15.44
N VAL A 390 -20.52 1.96 -16.29
CA VAL A 390 -19.34 1.94 -17.17
C VAL A 390 -18.10 2.08 -16.28
N SER A 391 -17.25 1.05 -16.24
CA SER A 391 -16.02 1.04 -15.48
C SER A 391 -14.79 1.45 -16.28
N GLY A 392 -14.90 1.44 -17.61
CA GLY A 392 -13.80 1.76 -18.49
C GLY A 392 -14.08 1.36 -19.93
N PHE A 393 -13.00 1.23 -20.70
CA PHE A 393 -13.04 0.78 -22.09
C PHE A 393 -11.94 -0.26 -22.33
N ALA A 394 -12.32 -1.48 -22.64
CA ALA A 394 -11.41 -2.58 -22.87
C ALA A 394 -11.07 -2.73 -24.37
N PRO A 395 -9.85 -3.15 -24.73
CA PRO A 395 -9.52 -3.51 -26.08
C PRO A 395 -10.27 -4.80 -26.49
N LEU A 396 -10.93 -4.78 -27.62
CA LEU A 396 -11.58 -5.95 -28.22
C LEU A 396 -11.37 -5.92 -29.73
N ARG A 397 -10.69 -6.94 -30.29
CA ARG A 397 -10.34 -7.01 -31.71
C ARG A 397 -9.64 -5.72 -32.18
N ASP A 398 -10.24 -4.98 -33.10
CA ASP A 398 -9.67 -3.78 -33.72
C ASP A 398 -10.08 -2.45 -33.07
N GLY A 399 -10.75 -2.52 -31.88
CA GLY A 399 -11.28 -1.32 -31.22
C GLY A 399 -11.30 -1.40 -29.71
N ARG A 400 -11.86 -0.35 -29.10
CA ARG A 400 -12.15 -0.30 -27.67
C ARG A 400 -13.67 -0.34 -27.47
N VAL A 401 -14.12 -1.17 -26.56
CA VAL A 401 -15.55 -1.33 -26.22
C VAL A 401 -15.80 -0.91 -24.78
N PRO A 402 -17.00 -0.41 -24.46
CA PRO A 402 -17.38 -0.12 -23.08
C PRO A 402 -17.22 -1.36 -22.19
N GLU A 403 -16.58 -1.19 -21.06
CA GLU A 403 -16.49 -2.18 -20.01
C GLU A 403 -17.49 -1.84 -18.93
N ILE A 404 -18.38 -2.79 -18.64
CA ILE A 404 -19.47 -2.62 -17.67
C ILE A 404 -19.15 -3.45 -16.44
N THR A 405 -19.25 -2.80 -15.27
CA THR A 405 -19.29 -3.49 -13.98
C THR A 405 -20.77 -3.67 -13.61
N PRO A 406 -21.33 -4.89 -13.74
CA PRO A 406 -22.71 -5.16 -13.46
C PRO A 406 -23.03 -5.06 -11.97
N GLU A 407 -24.15 -4.44 -11.65
CA GLU A 407 -24.78 -4.55 -10.33
C GLU A 407 -25.68 -5.81 -10.29
N PHE A 408 -26.36 -6.09 -11.39
CA PHE A 408 -27.11 -7.32 -11.63
C PHE A 408 -27.39 -7.50 -13.13
N PHE A 409 -27.88 -8.66 -13.49
CA PHE A 409 -28.39 -8.96 -14.82
C PHE A 409 -29.62 -9.84 -14.71
N VAL A 410 -30.46 -9.83 -15.75
CA VAL A 410 -31.69 -10.65 -15.86
C VAL A 410 -31.64 -11.39 -17.20
N LYS A 411 -31.77 -12.73 -17.18
CA LYS A 411 -31.94 -13.51 -18.41
C LYS A 411 -33.34 -13.26 -18.94
N GLN A 412 -33.41 -13.01 -20.24
CA GLN A 412 -34.66 -12.84 -20.96
C GLN A 412 -35.05 -14.15 -21.63
N PRO A 413 -36.33 -14.46 -21.75
CA PRO A 413 -36.81 -15.66 -22.45
C PRO A 413 -36.48 -15.66 -23.92
#